data_320706143f2cfc1fe90cdb2876a258ac
#
_entry.id   320706143f2cfc1fe90cdb2876a258ac
#
_cell.length_a   1.000
_cell.length_b   1.000
_cell.length_c   1.000
_cell.angle_alpha   90.00
_cell.angle_beta   90.00
_cell.angle_gamma   90.00
#
_symmetry.space_group_name_H-M   'P 1'
#
loop_
_entity.id
_entity.type
_entity.pdbx_description
1 polymer ?
#
loop_
_entity_poly.entity_id
_entity_poly.type
_entity_poly.pdbx_seq_one_letter_code
_entity_poly.pdbx_strand_id
1 'polypeptide(L)'
;MEIGPLSEIFGTREEVQLKAFVSQSMQVLAGCEASSNDELSDQREFMLSIVRDISPRVPVERMLAVQMAATHIATIRAARWLAGAENLQQLQAHSNAYAKLTRTFF
;
A
#
# COMPACT_ATOMS: atom_id res chain seq x y z
N MET A 1 13.04 14.32 -8.10
CA MET A 1 12.40 13.84 -6.84
C MET A 1 12.84 14.74 -5.70
N GLU A 2 11.90 15.29 -4.98
CA GLU A 2 12.19 16.07 -3.79
C GLU A 2 12.56 15.14 -2.65
N ILE A 3 13.78 15.27 -2.14
CA ILE A 3 14.27 14.42 -1.06
C ILE A 3 13.72 14.87 0.30
N GLY A 4 13.53 16.19 0.50
CA GLY A 4 13.12 16.75 1.79
C GLY A 4 11.83 16.15 2.35
N PRO A 5 10.67 16.30 1.67
CA PRO A 5 9.41 15.72 2.17
C PRO A 5 9.44 14.20 2.29
N LEU A 6 10.10 13.52 1.33
CA LEU A 6 10.21 12.07 1.38
C LEU A 6 11.11 11.61 2.53
N SER A 7 12.17 12.36 2.85
CA SER A 7 13.03 12.01 3.96
C SER A 7 12.31 12.09 5.30
N GLU A 8 11.35 13.00 5.44
CA GLU A 8 10.51 13.09 6.65
C GLU A 8 9.57 11.90 6.77
N ILE A 9 9.01 11.45 5.64
CA ILE A 9 8.07 10.33 5.62
C ILE A 9 8.80 9.02 5.96
N PHE A 10 9.92 8.74 5.30
CA PHE A 10 10.62 7.47 5.44
C PHE A 10 11.73 7.49 6.48
N GLY A 11 12.04 8.65 7.04
CA GLY A 11 13.07 8.75 8.07
C GLY A 11 14.48 8.48 7.58
N THR A 12 14.76 8.74 6.32
CA THR A 12 16.09 8.55 5.72
C THR A 12 16.32 9.55 4.61
N ARG A 13 17.59 9.92 4.39
CA ARG A 13 18.01 10.73 3.25
C ARG A 13 18.71 9.89 2.18
N GLU A 14 18.76 8.58 2.38
CA GLU A 14 19.39 7.65 1.45
C GLU A 14 18.57 7.59 0.15
N GLU A 15 19.11 8.13 -0.95
CA GLU A 15 18.37 8.28 -2.18
C GLU A 15 17.92 6.94 -2.78
N VAL A 16 18.78 5.92 -2.69
CA VAL A 16 18.47 4.58 -3.20
C VAL A 16 17.26 4.00 -2.47
N GLN A 17 17.21 4.15 -1.15
CA GLN A 17 16.09 3.66 -0.36
C GLN A 17 14.80 4.43 -0.68
N LEU A 18 14.90 5.76 -0.80
CA LEU A 18 13.73 6.59 -1.11
C LEU A 18 13.14 6.22 -2.47
N LYS A 19 13.98 6.05 -3.49
CA LYS A 19 13.52 5.65 -4.83
C LYS A 19 12.84 4.28 -4.78
N ALA A 20 13.44 3.33 -4.09
CA ALA A 20 12.89 1.97 -4.01
C ALA A 20 11.53 1.97 -3.31
N PHE A 21 11.41 2.63 -2.17
CA PHE A 21 10.15 2.64 -1.42
C PHE A 21 9.04 3.38 -2.17
N VAL A 22 9.36 4.49 -2.83
CA VAL A 22 8.39 5.21 -3.66
C VAL A 22 7.94 4.33 -4.83
N SER A 23 8.88 3.67 -5.51
CA SER A 23 8.56 2.78 -6.61
C SER A 23 7.66 1.62 -6.17
N GLN A 24 7.98 0.97 -5.05
CA GLN A 24 7.17 -0.11 -4.50
C GLN A 24 5.77 0.35 -4.14
N SER A 25 5.65 1.54 -3.55
CA SER A 25 4.35 2.12 -3.22
C SER A 25 3.52 2.37 -4.47
N MET A 26 4.15 2.90 -5.53
CA MET A 26 3.46 3.16 -6.78
C MET A 26 3.02 1.87 -7.47
N GLN A 27 3.81 0.80 -7.38
CA GLN A 27 3.46 -0.51 -7.96
C GLN A 27 2.21 -1.09 -7.29
N VAL A 28 2.10 -0.97 -5.98
CA VAL A 28 0.90 -1.41 -5.25
C VAL A 28 -0.32 -0.64 -5.75
N LEU A 29 -0.20 0.67 -5.88
CA LEU A 29 -1.31 1.52 -6.31
C LEU A 29 -1.65 1.32 -7.79
N ALA A 30 -0.66 1.04 -8.64
CA ALA A 30 -0.89 0.81 -10.06
C ALA A 30 -1.75 -0.45 -10.32
N GLY A 31 -1.70 -1.44 -9.43
CA GLY A 31 -2.56 -2.61 -9.49
C GLY A 31 -3.98 -2.34 -9.02
N CYS A 32 -4.29 -1.14 -8.54
CA CYS A 32 -5.62 -0.78 -8.10
C CYS A 32 -6.52 -0.44 -9.26
N GLU A 33 -7.74 -0.96 -9.26
CA GLU A 33 -8.81 -0.49 -10.14
C GLU A 33 -9.34 0.83 -9.59
N ALA A 34 -8.61 1.90 -9.84
CA ALA A 34 -9.06 3.22 -9.44
C ALA A 34 -9.99 3.76 -10.53
N SER A 35 -11.10 4.32 -10.12
CA SER A 35 -12.07 4.90 -11.03
C SER A 35 -11.62 6.28 -11.55
N SER A 36 -10.62 6.90 -10.90
CA SER A 36 -10.15 8.23 -11.29
C SER A 36 -8.71 8.46 -10.81
N ASN A 37 -8.06 9.45 -11.42
CA ASN A 37 -6.73 9.91 -10.98
C ASN A 37 -6.78 10.50 -9.57
N ASP A 38 -7.89 11.13 -9.19
CA ASP A 38 -8.05 11.70 -7.85
C ASP A 38 -8.06 10.60 -6.79
N GLU A 39 -8.72 9.48 -7.08
CA GLU A 39 -8.73 8.34 -6.16
C GLU A 39 -7.34 7.74 -5.98
N LEU A 40 -6.55 7.62 -7.06
CA LEU A 40 -5.17 7.17 -6.98
C LEU A 40 -4.30 8.12 -6.17
N SER A 41 -4.49 9.41 -6.35
CA SER A 41 -3.77 10.43 -5.59
C SER A 41 -4.08 10.35 -4.11
N ASP A 42 -5.36 10.18 -3.77
CA ASP A 42 -5.79 10.06 -2.38
C ASP A 42 -5.22 8.80 -1.72
N GLN A 43 -5.21 7.69 -2.43
CA GLN A 43 -4.64 6.44 -1.92
C GLN A 43 -3.14 6.56 -1.70
N ARG A 44 -2.43 7.23 -2.60
CA ARG A 44 -1.00 7.48 -2.46
C ARG A 44 -0.71 8.34 -1.22
N GLU A 45 -1.46 9.41 -1.05
CA GLU A 45 -1.30 10.29 0.11
C GLU A 45 -1.61 9.55 1.41
N PHE A 46 -2.65 8.73 1.42
CA PHE A 46 -2.99 7.91 2.56
C PHE A 46 -1.83 6.96 2.92
N MET A 47 -1.30 6.24 1.93
CA MET A 47 -0.21 5.30 2.14
C MET A 47 1.03 5.99 2.71
N LEU A 48 1.40 7.12 2.15
CA LEU A 48 2.55 7.88 2.61
C LEU A 48 2.33 8.45 4.01
N SER A 49 1.11 8.88 4.33
CA SER A 49 0.80 9.39 5.66
C SER A 49 0.92 8.31 6.74
N ILE A 50 0.53 7.08 6.43
CA ILE A 50 0.67 5.95 7.37
C ILE A 50 2.15 5.66 7.63
N VAL A 51 2.97 5.62 6.59
CA VAL A 51 4.41 5.42 6.75
C VAL A 51 5.01 6.53 7.61
N ARG A 52 4.63 7.77 7.36
CA ARG A 52 5.11 8.91 8.15
C ARG A 52 4.72 8.79 9.62
N ASP A 53 3.49 8.39 9.90
CA ASP A 53 3.00 8.26 11.27
C ASP A 53 3.72 7.15 12.03
N ILE A 54 4.14 6.10 11.35
CA ILE A 54 4.94 5.04 11.95
C ILE A 54 6.31 5.56 12.34
N SER A 55 6.81 6.60 11.66
CA SER A 55 8.10 7.24 11.94
C SER A 55 9.28 6.25 11.91
N PRO A 56 9.46 5.51 10.79
CA PRO A 56 10.53 4.53 10.72
C PRO A 56 11.91 5.20 10.81
N ARG A 57 12.84 4.56 11.51
CA ARG A 57 14.17 5.13 11.76
C ARG A 57 15.31 4.31 11.19
N VAL A 58 15.08 3.02 10.97
CA VAL A 58 16.09 2.11 10.44
C VAL A 58 15.49 1.34 9.25
N PRO A 59 16.34 0.73 8.38
CA PRO A 59 15.85 0.08 7.16
C PRO A 59 14.76 -0.97 7.41
N VAL A 60 14.88 -1.78 8.46
CA VAL A 60 13.87 -2.80 8.77
C VAL A 60 12.53 -2.16 9.07
N GLU A 61 12.52 -1.09 9.86
CA GLU A 61 11.29 -0.37 10.18
C GLU A 61 10.66 0.24 8.93
N ARG A 62 11.48 0.78 8.02
CA ARG A 62 10.99 1.33 6.76
C ARG A 62 10.35 0.27 5.89
N MET A 63 11.00 -0.88 5.77
CA MET A 63 10.46 -2.00 4.99
C MET A 63 9.12 -2.48 5.57
N LEU A 64 9.04 -2.62 6.90
CA LEU A 64 7.81 -3.04 7.57
C LEU A 64 6.70 -2.00 7.41
N ALA A 65 7.02 -0.71 7.55
CA ALA A 65 6.03 0.35 7.39
C ALA A 65 5.41 0.34 6.00
N VAL A 66 6.24 0.19 4.94
CA VAL A 66 5.75 0.12 3.57
C VAL A 66 4.90 -1.13 3.36
N GLN A 67 5.33 -2.28 3.87
CA GLN A 67 4.57 -3.52 3.74
C GLN A 67 3.24 -3.46 4.47
N MET A 68 3.20 -2.88 5.67
CA MET A 68 1.96 -2.72 6.42
C MET A 68 0.96 -1.84 5.68
N ALA A 69 1.41 -0.71 5.17
CA ALA A 69 0.56 0.19 4.39
C ALA A 69 0.06 -0.49 3.11
N ALA A 70 0.94 -1.17 2.39
CA ALA A 70 0.60 -1.87 1.15
C ALA A 70 -0.38 -3.02 1.40
N THR A 71 -0.16 -3.80 2.45
CA THR A 71 -1.04 -4.91 2.82
C THR A 71 -2.42 -4.42 3.21
N HIS A 72 -2.49 -3.32 3.93
CA HIS A 72 -3.78 -2.71 4.28
C HIS A 72 -4.56 -2.33 3.03
N ILE A 73 -3.94 -1.63 2.10
CA ILE A 73 -4.58 -1.23 0.85
C ILE A 73 -5.06 -2.46 0.07
N ALA A 74 -4.22 -3.48 -0.04
CA ALA A 74 -4.57 -4.71 -0.75
C ALA A 74 -5.74 -5.43 -0.08
N THR A 75 -5.79 -5.44 1.25
CA THR A 75 -6.88 -6.05 2.02
C THR A 75 -8.21 -5.34 1.76
N ILE A 76 -8.21 -4.01 1.77
CA ILE A 76 -9.43 -3.24 1.48
C ILE A 76 -9.90 -3.47 0.05
N ARG A 77 -8.98 -3.55 -0.90
CA ARG A 77 -9.32 -3.87 -2.31
C ARG A 77 -9.96 -5.24 -2.44
N ALA A 78 -9.38 -6.24 -1.77
CA ALA A 78 -9.94 -7.59 -1.79
C ALA A 78 -11.37 -7.60 -1.24
N ALA A 79 -11.62 -6.85 -0.17
CA ALA A 79 -12.95 -6.70 0.40
C ALA A 79 -13.94 -6.05 -0.59
N ARG A 80 -13.48 -5.03 -1.33
CA ARG A 80 -14.30 -4.39 -2.37
C ARG A 80 -14.63 -5.36 -3.50
N TRP A 81 -13.66 -6.17 -3.93
CA TRP A 81 -13.89 -7.18 -4.96
C TRP A 81 -14.93 -8.21 -4.50
N LEU A 82 -14.88 -8.64 -3.23
CA LEU A 82 -15.90 -9.55 -2.68
C LEU A 82 -17.28 -8.94 -2.76
N ALA A 83 -17.40 -7.66 -2.36
CA ALA A 83 -18.69 -6.96 -2.38
C ALA A 83 -19.23 -6.78 -3.80
N GLY A 84 -18.34 -6.68 -4.81
CA GLY A 84 -18.72 -6.50 -6.21
C GLY A 84 -18.71 -7.77 -7.05
N ALA A 85 -18.54 -8.95 -6.43
CA ALA A 85 -18.47 -10.21 -7.17
C ALA A 85 -19.80 -10.51 -7.87
N GLU A 86 -19.75 -10.78 -9.17
CA GLU A 86 -20.93 -11.00 -10.01
C GLU A 86 -21.29 -12.48 -10.14
N ASN A 87 -20.37 -13.40 -9.81
CA ASN A 87 -20.61 -14.84 -9.92
C ASN A 87 -19.84 -15.58 -8.83
N LEU A 88 -20.18 -16.87 -8.69
CA LEU A 88 -19.57 -17.72 -7.65
C LEU A 88 -18.06 -17.87 -7.80
N GLN A 89 -17.58 -17.97 -9.04
CA GLN A 89 -16.17 -18.14 -9.30
C GLN A 89 -15.35 -16.92 -8.86
N GLN A 90 -15.85 -15.71 -9.17
CA GLN A 90 -15.24 -14.47 -8.70
C GLN A 90 -15.30 -14.39 -7.17
N LEU A 91 -16.43 -14.75 -6.58
CA LEU A 91 -16.61 -14.73 -5.13
C LEU A 91 -15.58 -15.63 -4.44
N GLN A 92 -15.37 -16.85 -4.95
CA GLN A 92 -14.40 -17.77 -4.37
C GLN A 92 -12.97 -17.23 -4.47
N ALA A 93 -12.60 -16.71 -5.66
CA ALA A 93 -11.26 -16.15 -5.87
C ALA A 93 -10.99 -14.97 -4.95
N HIS A 94 -11.94 -14.03 -4.84
CA HIS A 94 -11.79 -12.85 -3.99
C HIS A 94 -11.81 -13.22 -2.51
N SER A 95 -12.62 -14.20 -2.12
CA SER A 95 -12.70 -14.68 -0.74
C SER A 95 -11.36 -15.30 -0.31
N ASN A 96 -10.75 -16.10 -1.17
CA ASN A 96 -9.45 -16.70 -0.89
C ASN A 96 -8.35 -15.63 -0.77
N ALA A 97 -8.36 -14.63 -1.64
CA ALA A 97 -7.40 -13.53 -1.60
C ALA A 97 -7.56 -12.73 -0.29
N TYR A 98 -8.79 -12.40 0.09
CA TYR A 98 -9.08 -11.68 1.32
C TYR A 98 -8.61 -12.47 2.56
N ALA A 99 -8.90 -13.76 2.60
CA ALA A 99 -8.51 -14.62 3.71
C ALA A 99 -6.98 -14.68 3.86
N LYS A 100 -6.25 -14.78 2.74
CA LYS A 100 -4.79 -14.79 2.77
C LYS A 100 -4.22 -13.48 3.29
N LEU A 101 -4.73 -12.34 2.82
CA LEU A 101 -4.27 -11.02 3.25
C LEU A 101 -4.55 -10.79 4.73
N THR A 102 -5.73 -11.17 5.18
CA THR A 102 -6.12 -11.03 6.57
C THR A 102 -5.22 -11.85 7.48
N ARG A 103 -4.90 -13.09 7.10
CA ARG A 103 -4.01 -13.95 7.87
C ARG A 103 -2.57 -13.43 7.90
N THR A 104 -2.13 -12.79 6.83
CA THR A 104 -0.80 -12.18 6.77
C THR A 104 -0.68 -11.03 7.76
N PHE A 105 -1.74 -10.25 7.91
CA PHE A 105 -1.73 -9.06 8.76
C PHE A 105 -1.99 -9.40 10.23
N PHE A 106 -2.88 -10.33 10.50
CA PHE A 106 -3.28 -10.73 11.84
C PHE A 106 -2.78 -12.13 12.19
#